data_84526ec17fd84d769aba75b47f8369bc
#
_entry.id   84526ec17fd84d769aba75b47f8369bc
#
_cell.length_a   1.000
_cell.length_b   1.000
_cell.length_c   1.000
_cell.angle_alpha   90.00
_cell.angle_beta   90.00
_cell.angle_gamma   90.00
#
_symmetry.space_group_name_H-M   'P 1'
#
loop_
_entity.id
_entity.type
_entity.pdbx_description
1 polymer ?
#
loop_
_entity_poly.entity_id
_entity_poly.type
_entity_poly.pdbx_seq_one_letter_code
_entity_poly.pdbx_strand_id
1 'polypeptide(L)'
;KKFYEIELITVLTCIVCLLAWIGLIFFDKKNQIYYIAMIPYIFGAMFDIGWFYNGLENFKTTVTCNMLFKTIGIVAIFMFVKDENDLVLYILIMAITTMLANLSMWIYLPRYVCKITFKSLMLKDHFKQTLMYFIPTIATSIYTVLDKTLIGVITQNDAQNGYYEQATKIINMAKSVSFNAVNAVVGAVSYTHLRAHET
;
A
#
# COMPACT_ATOMS: atom_id res chain seq x y z
N LYS A 1 17.05 5.11 14.65
CA LYS A 1 17.91 5.53 13.53
C LYS A 1 17.42 4.90 12.23
N LYS A 2 17.40 3.56 12.08
CA LYS A 2 16.94 2.85 10.87
C LYS A 2 15.53 3.25 10.41
N PHE A 3 14.59 3.47 11.33
CA PHE A 3 13.25 3.94 11.01
C PHE A 3 13.29 5.25 10.19
N TYR A 4 14.00 6.26 10.66
CA TYR A 4 14.07 7.56 9.99
C TYR A 4 14.79 7.49 8.63
N GLU A 5 15.78 6.58 8.49
CA GLU A 5 16.49 6.37 7.24
C GLU A 5 15.57 5.77 6.17
N ILE A 6 14.77 4.76 6.53
CA ILE A 6 13.80 4.15 5.62
C ILE A 6 12.68 5.12 5.30
N GLU A 7 12.13 5.80 6.32
CA GLU A 7 11.04 6.76 6.14
C GLU A 7 11.45 7.92 5.23
N LEU A 8 12.67 8.43 5.37
CA LEU A 8 13.18 9.48 4.50
C LEU A 8 13.27 9.01 3.03
N ILE A 9 13.71 7.78 2.79
CA ILE A 9 13.74 7.19 1.44
C ILE A 9 12.32 7.08 0.89
N THR A 10 11.37 6.62 1.69
CA THR A 10 9.95 6.50 1.31
C THR A 10 9.37 7.86 0.92
N VAL A 11 9.58 8.88 1.76
CA VAL A 11 9.12 10.25 1.50
C VAL A 11 9.73 10.81 0.21
N LEU A 12 11.04 10.67 0.01
CA LEU A 12 11.70 11.14 -1.21
C LEU A 12 11.16 10.43 -2.46
N THR A 13 10.98 9.13 -2.39
CA THR A 13 10.42 8.35 -3.51
C THR A 13 8.98 8.78 -3.81
N CYS A 14 8.15 8.96 -2.78
CA CYS A 14 6.78 9.42 -2.94
C CYS A 14 6.71 10.84 -3.51
N ILE A 15 7.64 11.74 -3.16
CA ILE A 15 7.72 13.08 -3.77
C ILE A 15 8.00 12.97 -5.27
N VAL A 16 8.93 12.11 -5.69
CA VAL A 16 9.21 11.87 -7.11
C VAL A 16 7.97 11.32 -7.82
N CYS A 17 7.29 10.34 -7.23
CA CYS A 17 6.04 9.79 -7.76
C CYS A 17 4.95 10.86 -7.86
N LEU A 18 4.82 11.73 -6.86
CA LEU A 18 3.83 12.81 -6.85
C LEU A 18 4.11 13.84 -7.94
N LEU A 19 5.37 14.20 -8.18
CA LEU A 19 5.76 15.08 -9.29
C LEU A 19 5.44 14.44 -10.65
N ALA A 20 5.74 13.16 -10.82
CA ALA A 20 5.35 12.42 -12.02
C ALA A 20 3.83 12.37 -12.21
N TRP A 21 3.08 12.16 -11.11
CA TRP A 21 1.62 12.15 -11.11
C TRP A 21 1.03 13.50 -11.50
N ILE A 22 1.58 14.59 -10.98
CA ILE A 22 1.20 15.96 -11.39
C ILE A 22 1.46 16.16 -12.88
N GLY A 23 2.57 15.65 -13.40
CA GLY A 23 2.84 15.66 -14.85
C GLY A 23 1.73 14.98 -15.66
N LEU A 24 1.23 13.82 -15.21
CA LEU A 24 0.11 13.13 -15.87
C LEU A 24 -1.19 13.94 -15.83
N ILE A 25 -1.46 14.67 -14.74
CA ILE A 25 -2.62 15.57 -14.64
C ILE A 25 -2.62 16.63 -15.74
N PHE A 26 -1.46 17.17 -16.10
CA PHE A 26 -1.34 18.14 -17.18
C PHE A 26 -1.41 17.51 -18.57
N PHE A 27 -0.99 16.25 -18.69
CA PHE A 27 -0.93 15.56 -19.99
C PHE A 27 -2.31 15.00 -20.40
N ASP A 28 -3.06 14.39 -19.48
CA ASP A 28 -4.36 13.80 -19.75
C ASP A 28 -5.49 14.64 -19.14
N LYS A 29 -5.91 15.65 -19.89
CA LYS A 29 -7.01 16.55 -19.49
C LYS A 29 -8.38 15.84 -19.40
N LYS A 30 -8.57 14.75 -20.11
CA LYS A 30 -9.83 14.02 -20.12
C LYS A 30 -10.14 13.39 -18.76
N ASN A 31 -9.11 12.81 -18.13
CA ASN A 31 -9.26 12.08 -16.88
C ASN A 31 -8.71 12.87 -15.67
N GLN A 32 -8.42 14.15 -15.86
CA GLN A 32 -7.78 15.03 -14.86
C GLN A 32 -8.43 14.96 -13.48
N ILE A 33 -9.76 14.94 -13.41
CA ILE A 33 -10.50 14.93 -12.14
C ILE A 33 -10.25 13.66 -11.32
N TYR A 34 -10.09 12.52 -11.99
CA TYR A 34 -9.78 11.26 -11.33
C TYR A 34 -8.36 11.25 -10.76
N TYR A 35 -7.40 11.79 -11.51
CA TYR A 35 -6.02 11.93 -11.03
C TYR A 35 -5.92 12.85 -9.82
N ILE A 36 -6.67 13.95 -9.80
CA ILE A 36 -6.74 14.86 -8.65
C ILE A 36 -7.36 14.15 -7.44
N ALA A 37 -8.43 13.39 -7.63
CA ALA A 37 -9.08 12.63 -6.56
C ALA A 37 -8.17 11.55 -5.94
N MET A 38 -7.16 11.08 -6.66
CA MET A 38 -6.20 10.10 -6.17
C MET A 38 -4.99 10.71 -5.42
N ILE A 39 -4.80 12.03 -5.43
CA ILE A 39 -3.69 12.69 -4.73
C ILE A 39 -3.61 12.30 -3.24
N PRO A 40 -4.72 12.27 -2.46
CA PRO A 40 -4.66 11.88 -1.06
C PRO A 40 -4.14 10.44 -0.85
N TYR A 41 -4.35 9.54 -1.82
CA TYR A 41 -3.81 8.19 -1.77
C TYR A 41 -2.28 8.17 -1.83
N ILE A 42 -1.70 8.92 -2.78
CA ILE A 42 -0.24 9.05 -2.92
C ILE A 42 0.35 9.73 -1.68
N PHE A 43 -0.33 10.77 -1.19
CA PHE A 43 0.07 11.46 0.03
C PHE A 43 -0.01 10.53 1.25
N GLY A 44 -1.04 9.69 1.34
CA GLY A 44 -1.16 8.67 2.38
C GLY A 44 -0.03 7.63 2.34
N ALA A 45 0.47 7.28 1.15
CA ALA A 45 1.58 6.36 1.00
C ALA A 45 2.90 6.90 1.59
N MET A 46 3.09 8.23 1.61
CA MET A 46 4.25 8.86 2.26
C MET A 46 4.30 8.61 3.77
N PHE A 47 3.16 8.37 4.38
CA PHE A 47 3.00 8.18 5.82
C PHE A 47 2.69 6.73 6.20
N ASP A 48 2.87 5.79 5.27
CA ASP A 48 2.67 4.37 5.56
C ASP A 48 3.84 3.80 6.36
N ILE A 49 3.64 3.72 7.67
CA ILE A 49 4.58 3.11 8.62
C ILE A 49 4.12 1.72 9.10
N GLY A 50 3.20 1.09 8.38
CA GLY A 50 2.72 -0.26 8.70
C GLY A 50 3.85 -1.29 8.75
N TRP A 51 4.85 -1.16 7.87
CA TRP A 51 6.05 -1.99 7.86
C TRP A 51 6.81 -1.97 9.20
N PHE A 52 6.84 -0.83 9.87
CA PHE A 52 7.52 -0.68 11.16
C PHE A 52 6.83 -1.47 12.27
N TYR A 53 5.50 -1.38 12.38
CA TYR A 53 4.74 -2.15 13.37
C TYR A 53 4.76 -3.65 13.08
N ASN A 54 4.73 -4.05 11.81
CA ASN A 54 4.86 -5.43 11.39
C ASN A 54 6.24 -5.98 11.76
N GLY A 55 7.31 -5.20 11.59
CA GLY A 55 8.67 -5.56 12.01
C GLY A 55 8.86 -5.66 13.53
N LEU A 56 7.99 -5.01 14.31
CA LEU A 56 7.92 -5.14 15.77
C LEU A 56 6.95 -6.22 16.25
N GLU A 57 6.37 -7.00 15.31
CA GLU A 57 5.31 -7.99 15.59
C GLU A 57 4.06 -7.40 16.27
N ASN A 58 3.93 -6.07 16.23
CA ASN A 58 2.77 -5.36 16.79
C ASN A 58 1.65 -5.20 15.75
N PHE A 59 1.14 -6.33 15.29
CA PHE A 59 0.05 -6.37 14.30
C PHE A 59 -1.24 -5.71 14.79
N LYS A 60 -1.46 -5.66 16.11
CA LYS A 60 -2.67 -5.05 16.70
C LYS A 60 -2.84 -3.62 16.25
N THR A 61 -1.80 -2.80 16.29
CA THR A 61 -1.87 -1.38 15.89
C THR A 61 -2.23 -1.25 14.41
N THR A 62 -1.53 -1.97 13.55
CA THR A 62 -1.74 -1.92 12.10
C THR A 62 -3.14 -2.40 11.72
N VAL A 63 -3.57 -3.54 12.27
CA VAL A 63 -4.88 -4.13 11.98
C VAL A 63 -5.99 -3.21 12.49
N THR A 64 -5.90 -2.70 13.72
CA THR A 64 -6.96 -1.85 14.29
C THR A 64 -7.12 -0.55 13.51
N CYS A 65 -6.02 0.15 13.19
CA CYS A 65 -6.09 1.40 12.42
C CYS A 65 -6.67 1.14 11.02
N ASN A 66 -6.15 0.15 10.30
CA ASN A 66 -6.63 -0.18 8.96
C ASN A 66 -8.10 -0.62 8.95
N MET A 67 -8.49 -1.47 9.90
CA MET A 67 -9.87 -1.99 9.98
C MET A 67 -10.87 -0.87 10.30
N LEU A 68 -10.52 0.02 11.24
CA LEU A 68 -11.36 1.16 11.61
C LEU A 68 -11.65 2.06 10.39
N PHE A 69 -10.60 2.54 9.72
CA PHE A 69 -10.77 3.46 8.59
C PHE A 69 -11.35 2.80 7.35
N LYS A 70 -11.07 1.51 7.09
CA LYS A 70 -11.73 0.75 6.03
C LYS A 70 -13.23 0.60 6.30
N THR A 71 -13.63 0.31 7.54
CA THR A 71 -15.06 0.24 7.90
C THR A 71 -15.74 1.59 7.73
N ILE A 72 -15.12 2.68 8.17
CA ILE A 72 -15.63 4.04 7.94
C ILE A 72 -15.77 4.31 6.43
N GLY A 73 -14.78 3.93 5.63
CA GLY A 73 -14.81 4.07 4.16
C GLY A 73 -15.98 3.32 3.54
N ILE A 74 -16.20 2.06 3.94
CA ILE A 74 -17.31 1.26 3.45
C ILE A 74 -18.64 1.93 3.78
N VAL A 75 -18.84 2.33 5.04
CA VAL A 75 -20.06 3.04 5.47
C VAL A 75 -20.25 4.32 4.67
N ALA A 76 -19.20 5.12 4.48
CA ALA A 76 -19.26 6.35 3.70
C ALA A 76 -19.63 6.09 2.23
N ILE A 77 -19.08 5.04 1.61
CA ILE A 77 -19.43 4.66 0.23
C ILE A 77 -20.93 4.34 0.15
N PHE A 78 -21.48 3.52 1.04
CA PHE A 78 -22.90 3.18 1.02
C PHE A 78 -23.82 4.38 1.29
N MET A 79 -23.36 5.37 2.06
CA MET A 79 -24.15 6.57 2.36
C MET A 79 -24.13 7.58 1.21
N PHE A 80 -22.97 7.79 0.58
CA PHE A 80 -22.77 8.92 -0.32
C PHE A 80 -22.71 8.54 -1.80
N VAL A 81 -22.27 7.32 -2.14
CA VAL A 81 -22.16 6.86 -3.54
C VAL A 81 -23.44 6.15 -3.92
N LYS A 82 -24.21 6.74 -4.85
CA LYS A 82 -25.51 6.19 -5.28
C LYS A 82 -25.54 5.83 -6.74
N ASP A 83 -24.87 6.61 -7.58
CA ASP A 83 -24.94 6.52 -9.03
C ASP A 83 -23.54 6.35 -9.65
N GLU A 84 -23.49 5.99 -10.91
CA GLU A 84 -22.24 5.86 -11.69
C GLU A 84 -21.49 7.20 -11.80
N ASN A 85 -22.20 8.33 -11.71
CA ASN A 85 -21.60 9.67 -11.73
C ASN A 85 -20.80 9.99 -10.46
N ASP A 86 -21.00 9.26 -9.38
CA ASP A 86 -20.31 9.43 -8.10
C ASP A 86 -18.94 8.78 -8.05
N LEU A 87 -18.39 8.34 -9.20
CA LEU A 87 -17.10 7.66 -9.28
C LEU A 87 -15.97 8.50 -8.65
N VAL A 88 -15.96 9.81 -8.86
CA VAL A 88 -14.96 10.72 -8.26
C VAL A 88 -15.06 10.69 -6.74
N LEU A 89 -16.29 10.73 -6.22
CA LEU A 89 -16.56 10.67 -4.79
C LEU A 89 -16.11 9.33 -4.19
N TYR A 90 -16.37 8.22 -4.89
CA TYR A 90 -15.90 6.90 -4.51
C TYR A 90 -14.37 6.85 -4.38
N ILE A 91 -13.65 7.32 -5.41
CA ILE A 91 -12.18 7.37 -5.41
C ILE A 91 -11.67 8.23 -4.25
N LEU A 92 -12.30 9.37 -4.02
CA LEU A 92 -11.89 10.32 -2.98
C LEU A 92 -12.11 9.75 -1.56
N ILE A 93 -13.24 9.07 -1.31
CA ILE A 93 -13.51 8.38 -0.03
C ILE A 93 -12.44 7.31 0.22
N MET A 94 -12.14 6.48 -0.79
CA MET A 94 -11.13 5.44 -0.69
C MET A 94 -9.72 6.01 -0.43
N ALA A 95 -9.36 7.08 -1.11
CA ALA A 95 -8.08 7.75 -0.97
C ALA A 95 -7.92 8.40 0.41
N ILE A 96 -8.93 9.13 0.87
CA ILE A 96 -8.90 9.82 2.17
C ILE A 96 -8.89 8.80 3.32
N THR A 97 -9.72 7.77 3.27
CA THR A 97 -9.76 6.76 4.35
C THR A 97 -8.45 6.01 4.47
N THR A 98 -7.78 5.70 3.35
CA THR A 98 -6.44 5.08 3.34
C THR A 98 -5.40 6.04 3.92
N MET A 99 -5.41 7.30 3.52
CA MET A 99 -4.53 8.33 4.07
C MET A 99 -4.71 8.48 5.60
N LEU A 100 -5.95 8.55 6.07
CA LEU A 100 -6.25 8.66 7.50
C LEU A 100 -5.82 7.40 8.28
N ALA A 101 -5.98 6.20 7.70
CA ALA A 101 -5.48 4.97 8.30
C ALA A 101 -3.97 5.04 8.54
N ASN A 102 -3.21 5.45 7.53
CA ASN A 102 -1.76 5.56 7.63
C ASN A 102 -1.34 6.66 8.62
N LEU A 103 -1.95 7.84 8.55
CA LEU A 103 -1.69 8.93 9.50
C LEU A 103 -2.02 8.55 10.94
N SER A 104 -3.06 7.76 11.18
CA SER A 104 -3.45 7.34 12.53
C SER A 104 -2.38 6.49 13.22
N MET A 105 -1.57 5.75 12.47
CA MET A 105 -0.47 4.95 13.02
C MET A 105 0.62 5.83 13.64
N TRP A 106 0.81 7.06 13.16
CA TRP A 106 1.79 7.99 13.70
C TRP A 106 1.50 8.44 15.14
N ILE A 107 0.22 8.36 15.56
CA ILE A 107 -0.18 8.70 16.94
C ILE A 107 0.49 7.76 17.95
N TYR A 108 0.70 6.51 17.57
CA TYR A 108 1.33 5.50 18.43
C TYR A 108 2.85 5.47 18.32
N LEU A 109 3.44 6.08 17.30
CA LEU A 109 4.87 6.07 17.01
C LEU A 109 5.76 6.60 18.15
N PRO A 110 5.42 7.69 18.87
CA PRO A 110 6.26 8.23 19.93
C PRO A 110 6.58 7.26 21.08
N ARG A 111 5.81 6.17 21.20
CA ARG A 111 6.04 5.13 22.21
C ARG A 111 7.22 4.21 21.87
N TYR A 112 7.62 4.17 20.60
CA TYR A 112 8.61 3.22 20.07
C TYR A 112 9.87 3.88 19.55
N VAL A 113 9.83 5.17 19.25
CA VAL A 113 10.91 5.88 18.56
C VAL A 113 11.41 7.07 19.37
N CYS A 114 12.71 7.08 19.67
CA CYS A 114 13.37 8.21 20.32
C CYS A 114 13.76 9.27 19.28
N LYS A 115 13.84 10.54 19.70
CA LYS A 115 14.35 11.63 18.86
C LYS A 115 15.81 11.39 18.51
N ILE A 116 16.16 11.52 17.23
CA ILE A 116 17.52 11.35 16.72
C ILE A 116 18.01 12.64 16.07
N THR A 117 19.33 12.85 16.11
CA THR A 117 19.98 13.93 15.36
C THR A 117 20.22 13.50 13.92
N PHE A 118 19.73 14.28 12.95
CA PHE A 118 19.78 13.99 11.52
C PHE A 118 21.21 13.80 10.95
N LYS A 119 22.24 14.28 11.64
CA LYS A 119 23.65 14.24 11.18
C LYS A 119 24.27 12.85 11.02
N SER A 120 23.62 11.78 11.48
CA SER A 120 24.20 10.42 11.50
C SER A 120 23.49 9.42 10.56
N LEU A 121 22.73 9.88 9.58
CA LEU A 121 21.94 9.03 8.69
C LEU A 121 22.81 8.43 7.56
N MET A 122 22.75 7.10 7.39
CA MET A 122 23.44 6.35 6.33
C MET A 122 22.44 5.92 5.24
N LEU A 123 21.95 6.88 4.46
CA LEU A 123 20.93 6.63 3.44
C LEU A 123 21.40 5.74 2.30
N LYS A 124 22.69 5.83 1.92
CA LYS A 124 23.24 5.15 0.74
C LYS A 124 23.20 3.63 0.86
N ASP A 125 23.50 3.10 2.04
CA ASP A 125 23.52 1.65 2.26
C ASP A 125 22.12 1.05 2.28
N HIS A 126 21.17 1.76 2.88
CA HIS A 126 19.76 1.37 2.87
C HIS A 126 19.14 1.45 1.49
N PHE A 127 19.47 2.49 0.71
CA PHE A 127 18.98 2.62 -0.67
C PHE A 127 19.43 1.45 -1.54
N LYS A 128 20.71 1.02 -1.43
CA LYS A 128 21.23 -0.12 -2.17
C LYS A 128 20.47 -1.42 -1.82
N GLN A 129 20.24 -1.67 -0.54
CA GLN A 129 19.48 -2.84 -0.09
C GLN A 129 18.03 -2.79 -0.59
N THR A 130 17.37 -1.66 -0.45
CA THR A 130 16.01 -1.46 -0.95
C THR A 130 15.91 -1.73 -2.45
N LEU A 131 16.87 -1.26 -3.24
CA LEU A 131 16.90 -1.48 -4.68
C LEU A 131 16.99 -2.96 -5.05
N MET A 132 17.75 -3.77 -4.30
CA MET A 132 17.84 -5.21 -4.55
C MET A 132 16.51 -5.94 -4.37
N TYR A 133 15.71 -5.54 -3.37
CA TYR A 133 14.36 -6.09 -3.16
C TYR A 133 13.31 -5.48 -4.08
N PHE A 134 13.56 -4.29 -4.60
CA PHE A 134 12.65 -3.57 -5.48
C PHE A 134 12.58 -4.19 -6.88
N ILE A 135 13.70 -4.71 -7.42
CA ILE A 135 13.76 -5.30 -8.77
C ILE A 135 12.75 -6.44 -8.97
N PRO A 136 12.66 -7.48 -8.11
CA PRO A 136 11.64 -8.51 -8.23
C PRO A 136 10.22 -7.97 -8.11
N THR A 137 10.01 -6.97 -7.24
CA THR A 137 8.70 -6.34 -7.04
C THR A 137 8.25 -5.57 -8.28
N ILE A 138 9.17 -4.85 -8.96
CA ILE A 138 8.87 -4.21 -10.25
C ILE A 138 8.44 -5.26 -11.28
N ALA A 139 9.18 -6.34 -11.43
CA ALA A 139 8.87 -7.38 -12.42
C ALA A 139 7.45 -7.93 -12.22
N THR A 140 7.08 -8.23 -10.97
CA THR A 140 5.73 -8.70 -10.62
C THR A 140 4.67 -7.62 -10.87
N SER A 141 4.96 -6.36 -10.55
CA SER A 141 4.03 -5.25 -10.77
C SER A 141 3.81 -4.97 -12.25
N ILE A 142 4.87 -4.99 -13.05
CA ILE A 142 4.77 -4.85 -14.52
C ILE A 142 3.88 -5.95 -15.08
N TYR A 143 4.09 -7.20 -14.70
CA TYR A 143 3.27 -8.33 -15.16
C TYR A 143 1.78 -8.11 -14.85
N THR A 144 1.45 -7.79 -13.60
CA THR A 144 0.06 -7.60 -13.18
C THR A 144 -0.61 -6.36 -13.78
N VAL A 145 0.14 -5.30 -14.05
CA VAL A 145 -0.38 -4.08 -14.68
C VAL A 145 -0.53 -4.27 -16.19
N LEU A 146 0.42 -4.98 -16.84
CA LEU A 146 0.35 -5.27 -18.27
C LEU A 146 -0.91 -6.07 -18.63
N ASP A 147 -1.26 -7.09 -17.85
CA ASP A 147 -2.47 -7.87 -18.08
C ASP A 147 -3.71 -6.98 -18.17
N LYS A 148 -3.89 -6.08 -17.22
CA LYS A 148 -5.02 -5.13 -17.17
C LYS A 148 -4.97 -4.13 -18.32
N THR A 149 -3.79 -3.60 -18.62
CA THR A 149 -3.61 -2.64 -19.71
C THR A 149 -3.91 -3.29 -21.07
N LEU A 150 -3.42 -4.51 -21.29
CA LEU A 150 -3.68 -5.25 -22.52
C LEU A 150 -5.18 -5.56 -22.71
N ILE A 151 -5.87 -5.97 -21.64
CA ILE A 151 -7.33 -6.16 -21.71
C ILE A 151 -8.02 -4.87 -22.14
N GLY A 152 -7.70 -3.73 -21.49
CA GLY A 152 -8.28 -2.44 -21.84
C GLY A 152 -7.99 -2.01 -23.28
N VAL A 153 -6.75 -2.19 -23.75
CA VAL A 153 -6.33 -1.80 -25.11
C VAL A 153 -6.94 -2.72 -26.17
N ILE A 154 -6.98 -4.02 -25.93
CA ILE A 154 -7.48 -5.02 -26.91
C ILE A 154 -9.01 -4.98 -27.01
N THR A 155 -9.69 -4.92 -25.86
CA THR A 155 -11.16 -4.97 -25.84
C THR A 155 -11.80 -3.60 -26.06
N GLN A 156 -11.06 -2.52 -25.84
CA GLN A 156 -11.57 -1.14 -25.86
C GLN A 156 -12.87 -0.97 -25.04
N ASN A 157 -13.03 -1.79 -24.01
CA ASN A 157 -14.23 -1.84 -23.17
C ASN A 157 -13.86 -1.84 -21.70
N ASP A 158 -14.13 -0.73 -21.04
CA ASP A 158 -13.81 -0.51 -19.62
C ASP A 158 -14.51 -1.52 -18.70
N ALA A 159 -15.71 -2.00 -19.08
CA ALA A 159 -16.44 -3.00 -18.31
C ALA A 159 -15.69 -4.34 -18.24
N GLN A 160 -15.03 -4.77 -19.33
CA GLN A 160 -14.22 -5.99 -19.34
C GLN A 160 -13.04 -5.89 -18.36
N ASN A 161 -12.41 -4.74 -18.31
CA ASN A 161 -11.32 -4.49 -17.37
C ASN A 161 -11.83 -4.51 -15.90
N GLY A 162 -13.02 -3.95 -15.68
CA GLY A 162 -13.71 -4.01 -14.38
C GLY A 162 -14.02 -5.44 -13.95
N TYR A 163 -14.55 -6.29 -14.84
CA TYR A 163 -14.82 -7.70 -14.54
C TYR A 163 -13.54 -8.49 -14.21
N TYR A 164 -12.47 -8.27 -14.97
CA TYR A 164 -11.18 -8.88 -14.71
C TYR A 164 -10.63 -8.48 -13.35
N GLU A 165 -10.73 -7.20 -12.99
CA GLU A 165 -10.29 -6.68 -11.68
C GLU A 165 -11.06 -7.34 -10.53
N GLN A 166 -12.40 -7.46 -10.63
CA GLN A 166 -13.20 -8.10 -9.60
C GLN A 166 -12.90 -9.59 -9.49
N ALA A 167 -12.76 -10.31 -10.61
CA ALA A 167 -12.37 -11.71 -10.61
C ALA A 167 -10.99 -11.91 -9.95
N THR A 168 -10.02 -11.06 -10.29
CA THR A 168 -8.68 -11.07 -9.69
C THR A 168 -8.71 -10.83 -8.18
N LYS A 169 -9.54 -9.90 -7.70
CA LYS A 169 -9.73 -9.66 -6.26
C LYS A 169 -10.25 -10.91 -5.54
N ILE A 170 -11.26 -11.59 -6.09
CA ILE A 170 -11.82 -12.82 -5.50
C ILE A 170 -10.75 -13.92 -5.44
N ILE A 171 -10.00 -14.12 -6.53
CA ILE A 171 -8.92 -15.11 -6.58
C ILE A 171 -7.83 -14.78 -5.56
N ASN A 172 -7.43 -13.50 -5.45
CA ASN A 172 -6.42 -13.08 -4.48
C ASN A 172 -6.88 -13.22 -3.03
N MET A 173 -8.16 -13.03 -2.75
CA MET A 173 -8.74 -13.34 -1.43
C MET A 173 -8.60 -14.83 -1.11
N ALA A 174 -8.97 -15.71 -2.02
CA ALA A 174 -8.83 -17.16 -1.84
C ALA A 174 -7.37 -17.58 -1.67
N LYS A 175 -6.47 -17.04 -2.50
CA LYS A 175 -5.03 -17.26 -2.39
C LYS A 175 -4.48 -16.79 -1.04
N SER A 176 -4.85 -15.60 -0.57
CA SER A 176 -4.33 -15.06 0.70
C SER A 176 -4.70 -15.92 1.90
N VAL A 177 -5.91 -16.46 1.93
CA VAL A 177 -6.33 -17.40 2.98
C VAL A 177 -5.47 -18.67 2.95
N SER A 178 -5.28 -19.25 1.76
CA SER A 178 -4.49 -20.47 1.58
C SER A 178 -3.01 -20.26 1.94
N PHE A 179 -2.41 -19.17 1.47
CA PHE A 179 -1.00 -18.84 1.75
C PHE A 179 -0.77 -18.53 3.22
N ASN A 180 -1.68 -17.82 3.88
CA ASN A 180 -1.55 -17.51 5.31
C ASN A 180 -1.65 -18.79 6.16
N ALA A 181 -2.52 -19.73 5.79
CA ALA A 181 -2.62 -21.03 6.46
C ALA A 181 -1.32 -21.84 6.32
N VAL A 182 -0.76 -21.90 5.09
CA VAL A 182 0.50 -22.61 4.82
C VAL A 182 1.66 -21.95 5.57
N ASN A 183 1.79 -20.62 5.53
CA ASN A 183 2.85 -19.89 6.22
C ASN A 183 2.78 -20.07 7.76
N ALA A 184 1.58 -20.12 8.32
CA ALA A 184 1.41 -20.40 9.76
C ALA A 184 1.93 -21.78 10.14
N VAL A 185 1.67 -22.81 9.32
CA VAL A 185 2.15 -24.16 9.53
C VAL A 185 3.67 -24.26 9.37
N VAL A 186 4.20 -23.66 8.29
CA VAL A 186 5.66 -23.63 8.01
C VAL A 186 6.42 -22.89 9.12
N GLY A 187 5.89 -21.77 9.60
CA GLY A 187 6.46 -21.04 10.73
C GLY A 187 6.51 -21.87 12.00
N ALA A 188 5.43 -22.57 12.35
CA ALA A 188 5.37 -23.43 13.51
C ALA A 188 6.36 -24.61 13.42
N VAL A 189 6.49 -25.23 12.24
CA VAL A 189 7.43 -26.34 12.00
C VAL A 189 8.88 -25.88 12.08
N SER A 190 9.22 -24.72 11.49
CA SER A 190 10.58 -24.19 11.55
C SER A 190 11.01 -23.84 12.99
N TYR A 191 10.09 -23.35 13.80
CA TYR A 191 10.35 -23.05 15.22
C TYR A 191 10.60 -24.31 16.04
N THR A 192 9.86 -25.38 15.81
CA THR A 192 10.04 -26.66 16.49
C THR A 192 11.35 -27.35 16.08
N HIS A 193 11.75 -27.26 14.80
CA HIS A 193 13.03 -27.80 14.31
C HIS A 193 14.24 -27.08 14.88
N LEU A 194 14.22 -25.74 14.94
CA LEU A 194 15.32 -24.96 15.55
C LEU A 194 15.48 -25.29 17.04
N ARG A 195 14.37 -25.42 17.77
CA ARG A 195 14.40 -25.76 19.20
C ARG A 195 14.87 -27.19 19.48
N ALA A 196 14.63 -28.13 18.55
CA ALA A 196 15.12 -29.51 18.67
C ALA A 196 16.63 -29.66 18.43
N HIS A 197 17.27 -28.66 17.79
CA HIS A 197 18.72 -28.62 17.59
C HIS A 197 19.49 -27.89 18.71
N GLU A 198 18.78 -27.18 19.59
CA GLU A 198 19.37 -26.48 20.75
C GLU A 198 19.32 -27.33 22.05
N THR A 199 18.72 -28.51 22.03
CA THR A 199 18.69 -29.49 23.13
C THR A 199 19.55 -30.71 22.79
#